data_8c1611a35d60718fc155a168eaa39105
#
_entry.id   8c1611a35d60718fc155a168eaa39105
#
_cell.length_a   1.000
_cell.length_b   1.000
_cell.length_c   1.000
_cell.angle_alpha   90.00
_cell.angle_beta   90.00
_cell.angle_gamma   90.00
#
_symmetry.space_group_name_H-M   'P 1'
#
loop_
_entity.id
_entity.type
_entity.pdbx_description
1 polymer ?
#
loop_
_entity_poly.entity_id
_entity_poly.type
_entity_poly.pdbx_seq_one_letter_code
_entity_poly.pdbx_strand_id
1 'polypeptide(L)'
;MAHEGRATGSLGSARGSHRRSRWSRGSADGREGRDEARNGGYDRCGPTYAALDLGTNNCRLLVARPEGEGFRVIDAFSRIIRLGEGVSRSGRISDAAIGRAVDALAVCRDKMRNRGVNRARLIATEACRAAHNGAEFRARIAQEVGLDLEIIDRETEATLAATGCTPLMDPQADGVILFDIGGGSSELVRLDRSQPCRRGPPPPRIRAWISLPVGVVTLAERHGGRAVSRETYAAMIAEVATFVGRFVAEHGGLGAGHIHLLGTSGTVTTMAGVHLDLRRYERRRVDGCWMANEEATRVIERLLAMTYEDRVANPCIGVERADLVLAGCAILDAIRAAFPCQRLRVADRGLREGMLVQMMREDGVWDSEARAP
;
A
#
# COMPACT_ATOMS: atom_id res chain seq x y z
N MET A 1 60.79 -26.79 -4.27
CA MET A 1 61.34 -26.14 -5.47
C MET A 1 60.36 -25.05 -5.79
N ALA A 2 60.45 -23.83 -5.28
CA ALA A 2 61.33 -22.72 -5.63
C ALA A 2 61.14 -22.28 -7.09
N HIS A 3 60.42 -21.18 -7.29
CA HIS A 3 61.07 -19.99 -7.85
C HIS A 3 60.15 -18.74 -7.68
N GLU A 4 60.76 -17.78 -7.04
CA GLU A 4 60.41 -16.37 -6.90
C GLU A 4 60.57 -15.62 -8.24
N GLY A 5 59.88 -14.50 -8.36
CA GLY A 5 60.12 -13.51 -9.41
C GLY A 5 59.52 -12.16 -9.00
N ARG A 6 60.31 -11.36 -8.26
CA ARG A 6 60.11 -9.93 -7.99
C ARG A 6 60.43 -9.10 -9.23
N ALA A 7 59.70 -8.04 -9.48
CA ALA A 7 60.23 -6.80 -10.08
C ALA A 7 59.39 -5.59 -9.68
N THR A 8 60.06 -4.69 -9.15
CA THR A 8 59.93 -3.34 -8.63
C THR A 8 59.93 -2.26 -9.73
N GLY A 9 59.32 -1.14 -9.45
CA GLY A 9 59.56 0.18 -10.09
C GLY A 9 58.24 0.92 -10.37
N SER A 10 58.06 2.19 -10.17
CA SER A 10 58.79 3.34 -9.65
C SER A 10 57.81 4.50 -9.60
N LEU A 11 58.01 5.37 -8.64
CA LEU A 11 57.33 6.65 -8.33
C LEU A 11 57.30 7.63 -9.50
N GLY A 12 56.18 8.38 -9.63
CA GLY A 12 56.12 9.59 -10.43
C GLY A 12 55.12 10.58 -9.83
N SER A 13 55.63 11.54 -9.02
CA SER A 13 54.91 12.66 -8.46
C SER A 13 54.77 13.78 -9.49
N ALA A 14 53.61 14.43 -9.58
CA ALA A 14 53.46 15.72 -10.18
C ALA A 14 52.52 16.63 -9.33
N ARG A 15 53.14 17.65 -8.78
CA ARG A 15 52.49 18.80 -8.09
C ARG A 15 52.03 19.82 -9.14
N GLY A 16 50.94 20.51 -8.89
CA GLY A 16 50.51 21.71 -9.61
C GLY A 16 49.11 22.12 -9.17
N SER A 17 48.94 23.03 -8.53
CA SER A 17 49.14 24.45 -8.21
C SER A 17 47.78 25.11 -8.04
N HIS A 18 47.55 25.63 -6.83
CA HIS A 18 46.42 26.49 -6.45
C HIS A 18 46.33 27.74 -7.29
N ARG A 19 45.16 28.08 -7.82
CA ARG A 19 44.77 29.48 -8.16
C ARG A 19 43.59 29.91 -7.29
N ARG A 20 43.89 30.77 -6.31
CA ARG A 20 42.93 31.59 -5.59
C ARG A 20 42.63 32.83 -6.46
N SER A 21 41.39 33.07 -6.83
CA SER A 21 40.94 34.37 -7.33
C SER A 21 40.32 35.18 -6.19
N ARG A 22 40.96 36.30 -5.97
CA ARG A 22 40.65 37.33 -5.01
C ARG A 22 39.48 38.17 -5.55
N TRP A 23 38.45 38.36 -4.75
CA TRP A 23 37.41 39.37 -5.04
C TRP A 23 37.70 40.61 -4.19
N SER A 24 37.82 41.72 -4.88
CA SER A 24 38.03 43.06 -4.35
C SER A 24 36.73 43.67 -3.83
N ARG A 25 36.84 44.38 -2.70
CA ARG A 25 35.81 45.21 -2.10
C ARG A 25 35.68 46.52 -2.94
N GLY A 26 34.44 46.88 -3.27
CA GLY A 26 34.06 48.22 -3.74
C GLY A 26 33.04 48.81 -2.77
N SER A 27 33.34 50.01 -2.33
CA SER A 27 32.71 50.80 -1.30
C SER A 27 31.37 51.43 -1.69
N ALA A 28 30.61 51.76 -0.66
CA ALA A 28 29.34 52.42 -0.56
C ALA A 28 29.11 53.66 -1.46
N ASP A 29 27.85 53.80 -1.91
CA ASP A 29 27.17 55.09 -1.75
C ASP A 29 25.64 54.89 -1.71
N GLY A 30 24.98 55.69 -0.89
CA GLY A 30 23.59 55.53 -0.48
C GLY A 30 22.57 56.01 -1.51
N ARG A 31 21.40 55.37 -1.46
CA ARG A 31 20.08 55.99 -1.70
C ARG A 31 19.02 55.19 -0.97
N GLU A 32 18.46 55.80 0.09
CA GLU A 32 17.20 55.47 0.67
C GLU A 32 16.08 55.58 -0.37
N GLY A 33 15.29 54.55 -0.53
CA GLY A 33 14.13 54.58 -1.43
C GLY A 33 13.34 53.28 -1.30
N ARG A 34 12.38 53.26 -0.37
CA ARG A 34 11.12 52.47 -0.36
C ARG A 34 11.04 51.33 -1.37
N ASP A 35 11.15 50.10 -0.89
CA ASP A 35 10.52 48.91 -1.45
C ASP A 35 10.21 47.88 -0.31
N GLU A 36 9.31 48.28 0.58
CA GLU A 36 8.48 47.33 1.30
C GLU A 36 7.35 46.90 0.35
N ALA A 37 7.48 45.77 -0.31
CA ALA A 37 6.42 44.92 -0.83
C ALA A 37 6.94 44.01 -1.96
N ARG A 38 7.72 43.00 -1.65
CA ARG A 38 7.89 41.83 -2.51
C ARG A 38 8.49 40.64 -1.72
N ASN A 39 7.83 40.25 -0.66
CA ASN A 39 8.05 38.96 -0.04
C ASN A 39 6.69 38.27 0.16
N GLY A 40 6.09 37.81 -0.95
CA GLY A 40 4.78 37.20 -1.01
C GLY A 40 4.72 36.17 -2.15
N GLY A 41 5.84 35.50 -2.42
CA GLY A 41 5.90 34.33 -3.32
C GLY A 41 5.59 33.05 -2.59
N TYR A 42 4.68 33.03 -1.62
CA TYR A 42 4.23 31.81 -0.96
C TYR A 42 3.08 31.17 -1.73
N ASP A 43 3.46 30.14 -2.44
CA ASP A 43 2.76 28.85 -2.49
C ASP A 43 1.38 28.85 -3.14
N ARG A 44 1.36 28.87 -4.48
CA ARG A 44 0.20 28.43 -5.29
C ARG A 44 -0.03 26.91 -5.21
N CYS A 45 0.64 26.20 -4.32
CA CYS A 45 0.43 24.79 -4.07
C CYS A 45 -0.42 24.64 -2.81
N GLY A 46 -1.67 24.18 -2.98
CA GLY A 46 -2.59 23.88 -1.88
C GLY A 46 -2.00 22.93 -0.81
N PRO A 47 -2.75 22.63 0.27
CA PRO A 47 -2.27 21.88 1.41
C PRO A 47 -1.74 20.49 1.00
N THR A 48 -0.70 20.02 1.70
CA THR A 48 -0.07 18.73 1.47
C THR A 48 -0.53 17.75 2.54
N TYR A 49 -1.03 16.59 2.10
CA TYR A 49 -1.56 15.53 2.95
C TYR A 49 -0.67 14.30 2.92
N ALA A 50 -0.63 13.55 4.04
CA ALA A 50 0.05 12.27 4.10
C ALA A 50 -0.84 11.19 4.70
N ALA A 51 -0.80 10.00 4.12
CA ALA A 51 -1.47 8.81 4.62
C ALA A 51 -0.44 7.69 4.78
N LEU A 52 -0.25 7.23 6.01
CA LEU A 52 0.64 6.12 6.35
C LEU A 52 -0.19 4.92 6.80
N ASP A 53 0.10 3.77 6.21
CA ASP A 53 -0.46 2.47 6.55
C ASP A 53 0.66 1.54 7.02
N LEU A 54 0.60 1.17 8.29
CA LEU A 54 1.48 0.19 8.92
C LEU A 54 0.70 -1.14 9.05
N GLY A 55 0.75 -1.91 7.98
CA GLY A 55 0.09 -3.22 7.89
C GLY A 55 0.91 -4.36 8.50
N THR A 56 0.34 -5.55 8.48
CA THR A 56 0.98 -6.79 8.96
C THR A 56 2.26 -7.13 8.19
N ASN A 57 2.32 -6.83 6.90
CA ASN A 57 3.48 -7.15 6.05
C ASN A 57 4.25 -5.91 5.59
N ASN A 58 3.58 -4.79 5.38
CA ASN A 58 4.14 -3.62 4.72
C ASN A 58 4.00 -2.35 5.56
N CYS A 59 4.98 -1.45 5.46
CA CYS A 59 4.87 -0.04 5.81
C CYS A 59 4.76 0.78 4.52
N ARG A 60 3.70 1.56 4.37
CA ARG A 60 3.41 2.32 3.16
C ARG A 60 3.04 3.76 3.49
N LEU A 61 3.59 4.71 2.72
CA LEU A 61 3.25 6.13 2.83
C LEU A 61 2.83 6.65 1.46
N LEU A 62 1.79 7.49 1.43
CA LEU A 62 1.50 8.39 0.31
C LEU A 62 1.52 9.83 0.80
N VAL A 63 2.13 10.71 0.00
CA VAL A 63 2.03 12.15 0.18
C VAL A 63 1.38 12.74 -1.06
N ALA A 64 0.34 13.54 -0.89
CA ALA A 64 -0.48 14.02 -2.00
C ALA A 64 -0.94 15.47 -1.78
N ARG A 65 -1.32 16.11 -2.89
CA ARG A 65 -1.98 17.42 -2.92
C ARG A 65 -3.31 17.32 -3.67
N PRO A 66 -4.31 18.08 -3.29
CA PRO A 66 -5.55 18.18 -4.06
C PRO A 66 -5.29 18.58 -5.51
N GLU A 67 -6.00 17.97 -6.45
CA GLU A 67 -5.93 18.30 -7.88
C GLU A 67 -7.28 17.97 -8.54
N GLY A 68 -7.97 18.99 -9.02
CA GLY A 68 -9.31 18.83 -9.59
C GLY A 68 -10.29 18.19 -8.61
N GLU A 69 -11.02 17.19 -9.05
CA GLU A 69 -11.97 16.42 -8.21
C GLU A 69 -11.28 15.26 -7.44
N GLY A 70 -9.96 15.21 -7.46
CA GLY A 70 -9.18 14.16 -6.81
C GLY A 70 -7.92 14.72 -6.13
N PHE A 71 -6.84 13.99 -6.27
CA PHE A 71 -5.54 14.39 -5.75
C PHE A 71 -4.39 13.83 -6.61
N ARG A 72 -3.26 14.50 -6.56
CA ARG A 72 -2.01 14.05 -7.18
C ARG A 72 -1.03 13.58 -6.12
N VAL A 73 -0.51 12.36 -6.26
CA VAL A 73 0.57 11.83 -5.43
C VAL A 73 1.88 12.53 -5.81
N ILE A 74 2.55 13.13 -4.82
CA ILE A 74 3.82 13.86 -4.98
C ILE A 74 5.02 13.12 -4.40
N ASP A 75 4.77 12.17 -3.48
CA ASP A 75 5.78 11.25 -2.95
C ASP A 75 5.13 9.97 -2.45
N ALA A 76 5.89 8.89 -2.43
CA ALA A 76 5.44 7.60 -1.92
C ALA A 76 6.62 6.83 -1.29
N PHE A 77 6.28 5.92 -0.38
CA PHE A 77 7.22 4.95 0.18
C PHE A 77 6.51 3.62 0.39
N SER A 78 7.22 2.53 0.16
CA SER A 78 6.75 1.18 0.47
C SER A 78 7.95 0.33 0.87
N ARG A 79 7.83 -0.36 1.99
CA ARG A 79 8.83 -1.33 2.46
C ARG A 79 8.12 -2.50 3.11
N ILE A 80 8.54 -3.72 2.77
CA ILE A 80 8.11 -4.93 3.45
C ILE A 80 8.87 -4.99 4.77
N ILE A 81 8.15 -5.07 5.89
CA ILE A 81 8.70 -5.07 7.25
C ILE A 81 8.33 -6.33 8.02
N ARG A 82 7.37 -7.13 7.50
CA ARG A 82 6.86 -8.36 8.14
C ARG A 82 6.57 -8.17 9.64
N LEU A 83 5.80 -7.10 9.97
CA LEU A 83 5.50 -6.74 11.35
C LEU A 83 4.76 -7.85 12.09
N GLY A 84 3.86 -8.55 11.39
CA GLY A 84 3.05 -9.63 11.94
C GLY A 84 3.70 -11.00 11.89
N GLU A 85 4.96 -11.11 11.48
CA GLU A 85 5.67 -12.41 11.44
C GLU A 85 5.71 -13.04 12.84
N GLY A 86 5.15 -14.26 12.97
CA GLY A 86 5.09 -15.01 14.22
C GLY A 86 4.06 -14.51 15.24
N VAL A 87 3.32 -13.43 14.98
CA VAL A 87 2.29 -12.91 15.92
C VAL A 87 1.18 -13.94 16.14
N SER A 88 0.77 -14.67 15.09
CA SER A 88 -0.27 -15.71 15.19
C SER A 88 0.08 -16.83 16.18
N ARG A 89 1.37 -17.10 16.39
CA ARG A 89 1.86 -18.14 17.31
C ARG A 89 2.24 -17.61 18.67
N SER A 90 2.88 -16.45 18.72
CA SER A 90 3.45 -15.88 19.96
C SER A 90 2.53 -14.88 20.65
N GLY A 91 1.54 -14.34 19.96
CA GLY A 91 0.72 -13.23 20.41
C GLY A 91 1.50 -11.90 20.54
N ARG A 92 2.74 -11.81 20.07
CA ARG A 92 3.61 -10.64 20.25
C ARG A 92 4.36 -10.26 18.97
N ILE A 93 4.51 -8.97 18.74
CA ILE A 93 5.43 -8.44 17.74
C ILE A 93 6.86 -8.64 18.25
N SER A 94 7.74 -9.25 17.45
CA SER A 94 9.12 -9.51 17.83
C SER A 94 9.97 -8.23 17.79
N ASP A 95 11.05 -8.17 18.60
CA ASP A 95 11.97 -7.02 18.61
C ASP A 95 12.61 -6.77 17.25
N ALA A 96 12.91 -7.83 16.49
CA ALA A 96 13.42 -7.71 15.14
C ALA A 96 12.40 -7.03 14.18
N ALA A 97 11.12 -7.36 14.30
CA ALA A 97 10.06 -6.73 13.53
C ALA A 97 9.83 -5.27 13.95
N ILE A 98 9.92 -4.98 15.25
CA ILE A 98 9.87 -3.61 15.78
C ILE A 98 11.04 -2.78 15.22
N GLY A 99 12.27 -3.30 15.22
CA GLY A 99 13.42 -2.60 14.63
C GLY A 99 13.21 -2.26 13.15
N ARG A 100 12.73 -3.21 12.33
CA ARG A 100 12.40 -2.96 10.92
C ARG A 100 11.32 -1.89 10.75
N ALA A 101 10.33 -1.86 11.65
CA ALA A 101 9.26 -0.84 11.63
C ALA A 101 9.79 0.55 12.00
N VAL A 102 10.64 0.66 13.04
CA VAL A 102 11.30 1.92 13.44
C VAL A 102 12.08 2.50 12.26
N ASP A 103 12.92 1.71 11.59
CA ASP A 103 13.70 2.14 10.43
C ASP A 103 12.82 2.63 9.27
N ALA A 104 11.72 1.93 8.99
CA ALA A 104 10.79 2.30 7.93
C ALA A 104 10.02 3.59 8.26
N LEU A 105 9.56 3.72 9.50
CA LEU A 105 8.81 4.88 9.98
C LEU A 105 9.68 6.13 10.09
N ALA A 106 10.98 5.99 10.42
CA ALA A 106 11.93 7.11 10.39
C ALA A 106 12.04 7.70 8.97
N VAL A 107 12.15 6.85 7.94
CA VAL A 107 12.14 7.30 6.54
C VAL A 107 10.81 8.00 6.19
N CYS A 108 9.68 7.47 6.65
CA CYS A 108 8.37 8.10 6.41
C CYS A 108 8.28 9.48 7.06
N ARG A 109 8.73 9.63 8.32
CA ARG A 109 8.82 10.92 9.02
C ARG A 109 9.62 11.95 8.23
N ASP A 110 10.81 11.57 7.76
CA ASP A 110 11.70 12.47 7.03
C ASP A 110 11.10 12.87 5.68
N LYS A 111 10.45 11.95 4.97
CA LYS A 111 9.70 12.27 3.76
C LYS A 111 8.57 13.26 4.02
N MET A 112 7.77 13.07 5.05
CA MET A 112 6.69 14.00 5.42
C MET A 112 7.23 15.40 5.74
N ARG A 113 8.33 15.50 6.50
CA ARG A 113 9.00 16.78 6.80
C ARG A 113 9.52 17.44 5.53
N ASN A 114 10.23 16.71 4.67
CA ASN A 114 10.81 17.25 3.44
C ASN A 114 9.76 17.70 2.41
N ARG A 115 8.53 17.15 2.49
CA ARG A 115 7.40 17.55 1.63
C ARG A 115 6.51 18.62 2.25
N GLY A 116 6.82 19.09 3.45
CA GLY A 116 6.03 20.11 4.13
C GLY A 116 4.59 19.67 4.36
N VAL A 117 4.38 18.43 4.87
CA VAL A 117 3.05 17.88 5.10
C VAL A 117 2.32 18.73 6.15
N ASN A 118 1.12 19.20 5.79
CA ASN A 118 0.27 20.01 6.66
C ASN A 118 -0.64 19.15 7.54
N ARG A 119 -1.16 18.03 6.98
CA ARG A 119 -2.03 17.10 7.68
C ARG A 119 -1.65 15.67 7.34
N ALA A 120 -1.56 14.83 8.37
CA ALA A 120 -1.23 13.41 8.23
C ALA A 120 -2.17 12.54 9.04
N ARG A 121 -2.50 11.35 8.52
CA ARG A 121 -3.11 10.27 9.27
C ARG A 121 -2.22 9.03 9.19
N LEU A 122 -1.81 8.52 10.33
CA LEU A 122 -0.83 7.45 10.46
C LEU A 122 -1.49 6.29 11.19
N ILE A 123 -1.81 5.23 10.47
CA ILE A 123 -2.55 4.12 11.04
C ILE A 123 -1.72 2.84 11.13
N ALA A 124 -2.08 2.00 12.11
CA ALA A 124 -1.62 0.63 12.24
C ALA A 124 -2.84 -0.31 12.27
N THR A 125 -2.69 -1.50 11.69
CA THR A 125 -3.81 -2.42 11.47
C THR A 125 -3.64 -3.75 12.21
N GLU A 126 -4.00 -4.88 11.62
CA GLU A 126 -4.20 -6.18 12.29
C GLU A 126 -3.01 -6.64 13.14
N ALA A 127 -1.76 -6.50 12.69
CA ALA A 127 -0.61 -6.94 13.49
C ALA A 127 -0.55 -6.25 14.87
N CYS A 128 -0.87 -4.95 14.92
CA CYS A 128 -0.89 -4.19 16.18
C CYS A 128 -2.14 -4.47 17.02
N ARG A 129 -3.29 -4.73 16.36
CA ARG A 129 -4.53 -5.11 17.07
C ARG A 129 -4.42 -6.47 17.74
N ALA A 130 -3.83 -7.45 17.03
CA ALA A 130 -3.73 -8.83 17.50
C ALA A 130 -2.63 -9.05 18.53
N ALA A 131 -1.62 -8.21 18.56
CA ALA A 131 -0.46 -8.39 19.44
C ALA A 131 -0.73 -7.85 20.86
N HIS A 132 -0.40 -8.66 21.89
CA HIS A 132 -0.48 -8.24 23.29
C HIS A 132 0.41 -7.04 23.61
N ASN A 133 1.52 -6.85 22.87
CA ASN A 133 2.42 -5.71 22.99
C ASN A 133 2.17 -4.60 21.98
N GLY A 134 1.00 -4.53 21.35
CA GLY A 134 0.68 -3.50 20.37
C GLY A 134 0.70 -2.08 20.94
N ALA A 135 0.21 -1.88 22.16
CA ALA A 135 0.26 -0.59 22.85
C ALA A 135 1.70 -0.18 23.21
N GLU A 136 2.53 -1.13 23.68
CA GLU A 136 3.95 -0.93 23.98
C GLU A 136 4.73 -0.56 22.70
N PHE A 137 4.46 -1.27 21.59
CA PHE A 137 5.02 -0.95 20.30
C PHE A 137 4.68 0.47 19.85
N ARG A 138 3.40 0.89 19.96
CA ARG A 138 2.97 2.25 19.63
C ARG A 138 3.71 3.31 20.46
N ALA A 139 3.82 3.09 21.78
CA ALA A 139 4.53 3.99 22.68
C ALA A 139 6.02 4.12 22.30
N ARG A 140 6.66 3.01 21.94
CA ARG A 140 8.04 2.98 21.47
C ARG A 140 8.23 3.77 20.17
N ILE A 141 7.32 3.63 19.20
CA ILE A 141 7.35 4.43 17.96
C ILE A 141 7.21 5.93 18.25
N ALA A 142 6.31 6.31 19.15
CA ALA A 142 6.15 7.70 19.55
C ALA A 142 7.44 8.26 20.17
N GLN A 143 8.11 7.48 21.01
CA GLN A 143 9.35 7.87 21.68
C GLN A 143 10.56 7.92 20.74
N GLU A 144 10.79 6.87 19.92
CA GLU A 144 12.01 6.73 19.11
C GLU A 144 11.90 7.48 17.77
N VAL A 145 10.71 7.52 17.19
CA VAL A 145 10.49 8.11 15.85
C VAL A 145 9.77 9.47 15.92
N GLY A 146 9.02 9.73 16.98
CA GLY A 146 8.21 10.93 17.12
C GLY A 146 6.97 10.91 16.23
N LEU A 147 6.43 9.73 15.95
CA LEU A 147 5.18 9.53 15.20
C LEU A 147 4.14 8.89 16.12
N ASP A 148 2.93 9.43 16.14
CA ASP A 148 1.80 8.84 16.84
C ASP A 148 0.96 8.01 15.87
N LEU A 149 0.88 6.69 16.11
CA LEU A 149 0.12 5.75 15.28
C LEU A 149 -1.27 5.55 15.89
N GLU A 150 -2.30 5.68 15.08
CA GLU A 150 -3.66 5.28 15.39
C GLU A 150 -3.85 3.80 15.09
N ILE A 151 -4.19 2.97 16.08
CA ILE A 151 -4.59 1.58 15.83
C ILE A 151 -6.08 1.59 15.53
N ILE A 152 -6.45 1.43 14.26
CA ILE A 152 -7.84 1.47 13.81
C ILE A 152 -8.53 0.12 13.97
N ASP A 153 -9.86 0.16 14.14
CA ASP A 153 -10.70 -1.04 14.10
C ASP A 153 -10.91 -1.57 12.67
N ARG A 154 -11.53 -2.75 12.56
CA ARG A 154 -11.74 -3.42 11.27
C ARG A 154 -12.80 -2.72 10.41
N GLU A 155 -13.79 -2.08 11.01
CA GLU A 155 -14.83 -1.33 10.30
C GLU A 155 -14.25 -0.09 9.63
N THR A 156 -13.43 0.65 10.36
CA THR A 156 -12.68 1.80 9.84
C THR A 156 -11.77 1.38 8.69
N GLU A 157 -11.05 0.25 8.84
CA GLU A 157 -10.18 -0.31 7.80
C GLU A 157 -10.96 -0.63 6.52
N ALA A 158 -12.09 -1.35 6.63
CA ALA A 158 -12.96 -1.68 5.51
C ALA A 158 -13.56 -0.42 4.84
N THR A 159 -13.98 0.57 5.63
CA THR A 159 -14.54 1.83 5.14
C THR A 159 -13.51 2.66 4.37
N LEU A 160 -12.29 2.75 4.88
CA LEU A 160 -11.20 3.47 4.20
C LEU A 160 -10.79 2.77 2.90
N ALA A 161 -10.67 1.44 2.91
CA ALA A 161 -10.39 0.66 1.70
C ALA A 161 -11.48 0.89 0.64
N ALA A 162 -12.74 0.82 1.03
CA ALA A 162 -13.88 1.10 0.16
C ALA A 162 -13.83 2.52 -0.41
N THR A 163 -13.55 3.53 0.43
CA THR A 163 -13.42 4.92 -0.01
C THR A 163 -12.34 5.09 -1.07
N GLY A 164 -11.18 4.45 -0.88
CA GLY A 164 -10.06 4.52 -1.83
C GLY A 164 -10.32 3.80 -3.14
N CYS A 165 -11.11 2.72 -3.12
CA CYS A 165 -11.40 1.88 -4.29
C CYS A 165 -12.65 2.29 -5.07
N THR A 166 -13.59 3.03 -4.47
CA THR A 166 -14.85 3.47 -5.10
C THR A 166 -14.68 4.08 -6.52
N PRO A 167 -13.64 4.89 -6.81
CA PRO A 167 -13.43 5.42 -8.16
C PRO A 167 -13.18 4.36 -9.25
N LEU A 168 -12.89 3.11 -8.86
CA LEU A 168 -12.72 1.99 -9.78
C LEU A 168 -13.97 1.10 -9.92
N MET A 169 -15.08 1.42 -9.29
CA MET A 169 -16.34 0.72 -9.57
C MET A 169 -16.75 0.95 -11.02
N ASP A 170 -17.23 -0.12 -11.67
CA ASP A 170 -17.83 0.01 -12.99
C ASP A 170 -19.11 0.87 -12.90
N PRO A 171 -19.19 2.00 -13.62
CA PRO A 171 -20.38 2.85 -13.58
C PRO A 171 -21.68 2.14 -13.99
N GLN A 172 -21.57 1.05 -14.76
CA GLN A 172 -22.71 0.25 -15.22
C GLN A 172 -23.07 -0.87 -14.22
N ALA A 173 -22.21 -1.17 -13.24
CA ALA A 173 -22.50 -2.20 -12.25
C ALA A 173 -23.55 -1.71 -11.23
N ASP A 174 -24.38 -2.63 -10.77
CA ASP A 174 -25.34 -2.39 -9.68
C ASP A 174 -24.66 -2.40 -8.32
N GLY A 175 -23.53 -3.09 -8.23
CA GLY A 175 -22.72 -3.18 -7.03
C GLY A 175 -21.39 -3.87 -7.28
N VAL A 176 -20.63 -4.01 -6.20
CA VAL A 176 -19.28 -4.58 -6.20
C VAL A 176 -19.08 -5.42 -4.95
N ILE A 177 -18.40 -6.54 -5.08
CA ILE A 177 -17.73 -7.19 -3.95
C ILE A 177 -16.27 -6.71 -3.95
N LEU A 178 -15.98 -5.74 -3.10
CA LEU A 178 -14.62 -5.30 -2.82
C LEU A 178 -13.98 -6.27 -1.83
N PHE A 179 -12.74 -6.63 -2.07
CA PHE A 179 -11.94 -7.38 -1.11
C PHE A 179 -10.52 -6.80 -1.01
N ASP A 180 -10.00 -6.75 0.20
CA ASP A 180 -8.61 -6.40 0.53
C ASP A 180 -7.94 -7.63 1.15
N ILE A 181 -7.01 -8.24 0.44
CA ILE A 181 -6.25 -9.40 0.96
C ILE A 181 -4.99 -8.86 1.66
N GLY A 182 -5.12 -8.65 2.95
CA GLY A 182 -4.04 -8.18 3.81
C GLY A 182 -3.08 -9.28 4.25
N GLY A 183 -2.12 -8.89 5.12
CA GLY A 183 -1.15 -9.85 5.67
C GLY A 183 -1.74 -10.73 6.78
N GLY A 184 -2.49 -10.13 7.69
CA GLY A 184 -3.06 -10.79 8.88
C GLY A 184 -4.55 -11.05 8.80
N SER A 185 -5.28 -10.19 8.09
CA SER A 185 -6.73 -10.28 7.85
C SER A 185 -7.06 -10.06 6.39
N SER A 186 -8.30 -10.33 6.02
CA SER A 186 -8.83 -9.98 4.69
C SER A 186 -10.24 -9.41 4.87
N GLU A 187 -10.48 -8.24 4.28
CA GLU A 187 -11.76 -7.57 4.34
C GLU A 187 -12.59 -7.88 3.10
N LEU A 188 -13.87 -8.22 3.31
CA LEU A 188 -14.88 -8.31 2.26
C LEU A 188 -15.91 -7.23 2.49
N VAL A 189 -16.21 -6.44 1.46
CA VAL A 189 -17.16 -5.35 1.53
C VAL A 189 -18.11 -5.41 0.34
N ARG A 190 -19.40 -5.48 0.60
CA ARG A 190 -20.42 -5.34 -0.42
C ARG A 190 -20.78 -3.88 -0.58
N LEU A 191 -20.54 -3.35 -1.75
CA LEU A 191 -20.87 -1.97 -2.10
C LEU A 191 -22.01 -1.95 -3.10
N ASP A 192 -23.01 -1.09 -2.84
CA ASP A 192 -24.01 -0.70 -3.82
C ASP A 192 -23.45 0.40 -4.72
N ARG A 193 -24.06 0.61 -5.89
CA ARG A 193 -23.71 1.72 -6.79
C ARG A 193 -23.72 3.04 -6.03
N SER A 194 -22.60 3.76 -6.07
CA SER A 194 -22.50 5.11 -5.51
C SER A 194 -23.21 6.11 -6.43
N GLN A 195 -23.91 7.07 -5.83
CA GLN A 195 -24.46 8.19 -6.61
C GLN A 195 -23.31 9.15 -6.94
N PRO A 196 -23.30 9.74 -8.15
CA PRO A 196 -22.33 10.78 -8.47
C PRO A 196 -22.41 11.92 -7.45
N CYS A 197 -21.28 12.35 -6.91
CA CYS A 197 -21.16 13.58 -6.15
C CYS A 197 -20.97 14.75 -7.10
N ARG A 198 -21.46 15.93 -6.73
CA ARG A 198 -21.23 17.15 -7.50
C ARG A 198 -19.76 17.53 -7.56
N ARG A 199 -19.00 17.20 -6.49
CA ARG A 199 -17.57 17.50 -6.38
C ARG A 199 -16.87 16.42 -5.53
N GLY A 200 -15.66 16.06 -5.94
CA GLY A 200 -14.83 15.07 -5.27
C GLY A 200 -15.29 13.61 -5.49
N PRO A 201 -14.49 12.63 -5.03
CA PRO A 201 -14.83 11.23 -5.12
C PRO A 201 -16.14 10.92 -4.35
N PRO A 202 -17.07 10.12 -4.92
CA PRO A 202 -18.29 9.77 -4.21
C PRO A 202 -18.00 8.94 -2.95
N PRO A 203 -18.79 9.10 -1.86
CA PRO A 203 -18.65 8.24 -0.69
C PRO A 203 -19.09 6.81 -1.04
N PRO A 204 -18.45 5.77 -0.45
CA PRO A 204 -18.86 4.40 -0.64
C PRO A 204 -20.26 4.18 0.00
N ARG A 205 -21.09 3.35 -0.67
CA ARG A 205 -22.35 2.87 -0.11
C ARG A 205 -22.17 1.43 0.35
N ILE A 206 -21.65 1.26 1.57
CA ILE A 206 -21.42 -0.04 2.16
C ILE A 206 -22.77 -0.65 2.58
N ARG A 207 -23.08 -1.82 2.01
CA ARG A 207 -24.28 -2.60 2.37
C ARG A 207 -23.96 -3.64 3.44
N ALA A 208 -22.80 -4.26 3.36
CA ALA A 208 -22.33 -5.25 4.32
C ALA A 208 -20.80 -5.32 4.27
N TRP A 209 -20.19 -5.72 5.37
CA TRP A 209 -18.76 -5.96 5.43
C TRP A 209 -18.43 -7.05 6.47
N ILE A 210 -17.28 -7.68 6.29
CA ILE A 210 -16.67 -8.59 7.27
C ILE A 210 -15.15 -8.49 7.18
N SER A 211 -14.48 -8.68 8.30
CA SER A 211 -13.03 -8.93 8.34
C SER A 211 -12.81 -10.39 8.69
N LEU A 212 -12.22 -11.12 7.76
CA LEU A 212 -11.84 -12.52 7.92
C LEU A 212 -10.53 -12.58 8.71
N PRO A 213 -10.41 -13.45 9.74
CA PRO A 213 -9.19 -13.57 10.54
C PRO A 213 -8.13 -14.40 9.80
N VAL A 214 -7.95 -14.13 8.51
CA VAL A 214 -7.03 -14.79 7.60
C VAL A 214 -6.47 -13.81 6.57
N GLY A 215 -5.15 -13.73 6.49
CA GLY A 215 -4.40 -12.99 5.49
C GLY A 215 -3.26 -13.83 4.94
N VAL A 216 -2.48 -13.30 4.01
CA VAL A 216 -1.43 -14.07 3.32
C VAL A 216 -0.34 -14.57 4.26
N VAL A 217 0.02 -13.79 5.29
CA VAL A 217 1.03 -14.19 6.28
C VAL A 217 0.49 -15.29 7.18
N THR A 218 -0.68 -15.08 7.77
CA THR A 218 -1.28 -16.04 8.70
C THR A 218 -1.62 -17.37 8.03
N LEU A 219 -2.09 -17.36 6.78
CA LEU A 219 -2.39 -18.57 6.03
C LEU A 219 -1.11 -19.30 5.62
N ALA A 220 -0.08 -18.60 5.16
CA ALA A 220 1.22 -19.17 4.83
C ALA A 220 1.94 -19.74 6.06
N GLU A 221 1.80 -19.13 7.24
CA GLU A 221 2.35 -19.65 8.50
C GLU A 221 1.69 -20.97 8.93
N ARG A 222 0.39 -21.15 8.66
CA ARG A 222 -0.34 -22.38 9.01
C ARG A 222 -0.10 -23.54 8.05
N HIS A 223 -0.04 -23.26 6.75
CA HIS A 223 0.01 -24.27 5.70
C HIS A 223 1.37 -24.39 5.01
N GLY A 224 2.30 -23.47 5.28
CA GLY A 224 3.53 -23.29 4.53
C GLY A 224 3.35 -22.43 3.28
N GLY A 225 4.43 -21.78 2.84
CA GLY A 225 4.38 -20.85 1.71
C GLY A 225 5.42 -21.11 0.62
N ARG A 226 6.50 -21.83 0.96
CA ARG A 226 7.58 -22.14 0.00
C ARG A 226 7.24 -23.30 -0.91
N ALA A 227 6.89 -24.45 -0.32
CA ALA A 227 6.47 -25.65 -1.04
C ALA A 227 4.97 -25.87 -0.78
N VAL A 228 4.14 -25.56 -1.75
CA VAL A 228 2.68 -25.70 -1.65
C VAL A 228 2.24 -26.71 -2.69
N SER A 229 1.84 -27.92 -2.22
CA SER A 229 1.24 -28.90 -3.09
C SER A 229 -0.21 -28.54 -3.46
N ARG A 230 -0.80 -29.23 -4.42
CA ARG A 230 -2.22 -29.02 -4.77
C ARG A 230 -3.14 -29.36 -3.61
N GLU A 231 -2.81 -30.36 -2.80
CA GLU A 231 -3.54 -30.73 -1.59
C GLU A 231 -3.45 -29.63 -0.53
N THR A 232 -2.23 -29.10 -0.30
CA THR A 232 -2.04 -27.95 0.60
C THR A 232 -2.81 -26.73 0.12
N TYR A 233 -2.77 -26.45 -1.18
CA TYR A 233 -3.51 -25.34 -1.78
C TYR A 233 -5.03 -25.50 -1.60
N ALA A 234 -5.55 -26.70 -1.84
CA ALA A 234 -6.96 -27.03 -1.60
C ALA A 234 -7.36 -26.87 -0.12
N ALA A 235 -6.48 -27.27 0.81
CA ALA A 235 -6.71 -27.09 2.24
C ALA A 235 -6.75 -25.60 2.64
N MET A 236 -5.88 -24.76 2.05
CA MET A 236 -5.93 -23.29 2.22
C MET A 236 -7.28 -22.73 1.75
N ILE A 237 -7.75 -23.13 0.56
CA ILE A 237 -9.06 -22.70 0.03
C ILE A 237 -10.18 -23.12 0.97
N ALA A 238 -10.18 -24.39 1.42
CA ALA A 238 -11.22 -24.92 2.30
C ALA A 238 -11.31 -24.17 3.63
N GLU A 239 -10.17 -23.82 4.22
CA GLU A 239 -10.13 -22.99 5.43
C GLU A 239 -10.78 -21.64 5.21
N VAL A 240 -10.37 -20.91 4.15
CA VAL A 240 -10.90 -19.58 3.84
C VAL A 240 -12.39 -19.62 3.51
N ALA A 241 -12.83 -20.66 2.77
CA ALA A 241 -14.22 -20.85 2.38
C ALA A 241 -15.16 -20.91 3.59
N THR A 242 -14.71 -21.42 4.75
CA THR A 242 -15.52 -21.43 5.98
C THR A 242 -15.87 -20.01 6.46
N PHE A 243 -14.93 -19.08 6.34
CA PHE A 243 -15.14 -17.66 6.73
C PHE A 243 -15.99 -16.92 5.70
N VAL A 244 -15.70 -17.10 4.40
CA VAL A 244 -16.44 -16.45 3.32
C VAL A 244 -17.89 -16.97 3.30
N GLY A 245 -18.10 -18.26 3.56
CA GLY A 245 -19.43 -18.87 3.64
C GLY A 245 -20.31 -18.26 4.73
N ARG A 246 -19.75 -17.83 5.87
CA ARG A 246 -20.49 -17.11 6.92
C ARG A 246 -21.01 -15.76 6.40
N PHE A 247 -20.17 -15.00 5.71
CA PHE A 247 -20.59 -13.74 5.12
C PHE A 247 -21.75 -13.93 4.11
N VAL A 248 -21.66 -14.96 3.26
CA VAL A 248 -22.72 -15.29 2.31
C VAL A 248 -24.01 -15.71 3.02
N ALA A 249 -23.91 -16.50 4.11
CA ALA A 249 -25.06 -16.92 4.89
C ALA A 249 -25.78 -15.73 5.60
N GLU A 250 -25.02 -14.78 6.11
CA GLU A 250 -25.55 -13.62 6.84
C GLU A 250 -26.09 -12.51 5.91
N HIS A 251 -25.45 -12.29 4.78
CA HIS A 251 -25.72 -11.14 3.93
C HIS A 251 -26.22 -11.49 2.52
N GLY A 252 -26.35 -12.79 2.23
CA GLY A 252 -26.72 -13.32 0.91
C GLY A 252 -25.57 -13.31 -0.09
N GLY A 253 -25.74 -14.03 -1.18
CA GLY A 253 -24.82 -14.02 -2.34
C GLY A 253 -24.97 -12.75 -3.18
N LEU A 254 -24.56 -12.82 -4.47
CA LEU A 254 -24.55 -11.66 -5.37
C LEU A 254 -25.93 -11.07 -5.65
N GLY A 255 -27.01 -11.85 -5.52
CA GLY A 255 -28.34 -11.42 -5.93
C GLY A 255 -28.48 -11.30 -7.46
N ALA A 256 -29.65 -10.80 -7.90
CA ALA A 256 -29.87 -10.48 -9.33
C ALA A 256 -29.32 -9.08 -9.61
N GLY A 257 -28.31 -8.96 -10.46
CA GLY A 257 -27.73 -7.67 -10.86
C GLY A 257 -26.34 -7.83 -11.49
N HIS A 258 -25.91 -6.79 -12.18
CA HIS A 258 -24.56 -6.72 -12.74
C HIS A 258 -23.55 -6.37 -11.63
N ILE A 259 -22.89 -7.37 -11.07
CA ILE A 259 -21.90 -7.22 -10.01
C ILE A 259 -20.55 -7.72 -10.53
N HIS A 260 -19.47 -7.04 -10.14
CA HIS A 260 -18.11 -7.49 -10.40
C HIS A 260 -17.28 -7.59 -9.11
N LEU A 261 -16.18 -8.30 -9.17
CA LEU A 261 -15.17 -8.30 -8.11
C LEU A 261 -14.26 -7.07 -8.26
N LEU A 262 -13.86 -6.47 -7.15
CA LEU A 262 -12.86 -5.41 -7.09
C LEU A 262 -11.85 -5.78 -6.00
N GLY A 263 -10.65 -6.17 -6.44
CA GLY A 263 -9.61 -6.61 -5.51
C GLY A 263 -8.54 -5.56 -5.30
N THR A 264 -8.11 -5.38 -4.05
CA THR A 264 -6.97 -4.52 -3.71
C THR A 264 -5.86 -5.28 -2.99
N SER A 265 -4.77 -4.58 -2.70
CA SER A 265 -3.60 -5.08 -2.00
C SER A 265 -2.62 -5.91 -2.84
N GLY A 266 -1.62 -6.49 -2.15
CA GLY A 266 -0.44 -7.07 -2.80
C GLY A 266 -0.70 -8.29 -3.68
N THR A 267 -1.69 -9.11 -3.33
CA THR A 267 -2.02 -10.33 -4.07
C THR A 267 -2.52 -10.02 -5.47
N VAL A 268 -3.60 -9.26 -5.58
CA VAL A 268 -4.23 -8.98 -6.88
C VAL A 268 -3.37 -8.11 -7.78
N THR A 269 -2.61 -7.17 -7.19
CA THR A 269 -1.68 -6.33 -7.95
C THR A 269 -0.50 -7.13 -8.50
N THR A 270 -0.01 -8.14 -7.75
CA THR A 270 1.01 -9.09 -8.21
C THR A 270 0.46 -9.96 -9.33
N MET A 271 -0.75 -10.50 -9.17
CA MET A 271 -1.41 -11.30 -10.20
C MET A 271 -1.62 -10.51 -11.49
N ALA A 272 -2.05 -9.25 -11.41
CA ALA A 272 -2.14 -8.38 -12.59
C ALA A 272 -0.78 -8.14 -13.24
N GLY A 273 0.28 -7.96 -12.47
CA GLY A 273 1.64 -7.86 -13.00
C GLY A 273 2.09 -9.11 -13.76
N VAL A 274 1.77 -10.30 -13.24
CA VAL A 274 2.04 -11.59 -13.88
C VAL A 274 1.15 -11.79 -15.12
N HIS A 275 -0.13 -11.41 -15.06
CA HIS A 275 -1.06 -11.45 -16.18
C HIS A 275 -0.58 -10.59 -17.36
N LEU A 276 -0.14 -9.37 -17.06
CA LEU A 276 0.34 -8.40 -18.06
C LEU A 276 1.79 -8.67 -18.50
N ASP A 277 2.42 -9.71 -17.98
CA ASP A 277 3.81 -10.12 -18.26
C ASP A 277 4.81 -8.96 -18.11
N LEU A 278 4.67 -8.21 -17.01
CA LEU A 278 5.48 -7.01 -16.78
C LEU A 278 6.92 -7.38 -16.41
N ARG A 279 7.90 -6.75 -17.09
CA ARG A 279 9.33 -6.87 -16.75
C ARG A 279 9.72 -6.15 -15.47
N ARG A 280 8.89 -5.24 -15.01
CA ARG A 280 8.95 -4.54 -13.73
C ARG A 280 7.54 -4.11 -13.35
N TYR A 281 7.29 -3.94 -12.07
CA TYR A 281 5.99 -3.47 -11.61
C TYR A 281 5.68 -2.05 -12.13
N GLU A 282 4.53 -1.88 -12.76
CA GLU A 282 4.06 -0.61 -13.33
C GLU A 282 2.65 -0.28 -12.84
N ARG A 283 2.57 0.56 -11.79
CA ARG A 283 1.28 0.92 -11.17
C ARG A 283 0.22 1.38 -12.18
N ARG A 284 0.61 2.21 -13.15
CA ARG A 284 -0.33 2.76 -14.15
C ARG A 284 -0.99 1.70 -15.04
N ARG A 285 -0.35 0.56 -15.21
CA ARG A 285 -0.89 -0.57 -15.98
C ARG A 285 -1.71 -1.52 -15.12
N VAL A 286 -1.38 -1.61 -13.83
CA VAL A 286 -2.01 -2.50 -12.87
C VAL A 286 -3.29 -1.89 -12.29
N ASP A 287 -3.25 -0.61 -11.89
CA ASP A 287 -4.39 0.08 -11.28
C ASP A 287 -5.53 0.25 -12.29
N GLY A 288 -6.67 -0.36 -12.01
CA GLY A 288 -7.83 -0.38 -12.89
C GLY A 288 -7.83 -1.48 -13.96
N CYS A 289 -6.80 -2.36 -13.99
CA CYS A 289 -6.74 -3.50 -14.89
C CYS A 289 -7.95 -4.42 -14.68
N TRP A 290 -8.55 -4.87 -15.77
CA TRP A 290 -9.56 -5.91 -15.77
C TRP A 290 -8.93 -7.27 -16.06
N MET A 291 -9.36 -8.29 -15.34
CA MET A 291 -9.03 -9.69 -15.60
C MET A 291 -10.33 -10.49 -15.68
N ALA A 292 -10.50 -11.25 -16.76
CA ALA A 292 -11.57 -12.24 -16.84
C ALA A 292 -11.35 -13.35 -15.79
N ASN A 293 -12.42 -14.04 -15.41
CA ASN A 293 -12.33 -15.12 -14.43
C ASN A 293 -11.36 -16.23 -14.88
N GLU A 294 -11.39 -16.57 -16.18
CA GLU A 294 -10.48 -17.56 -16.78
C GLU A 294 -9.03 -17.08 -16.83
N GLU A 295 -8.80 -15.77 -16.96
CA GLU A 295 -7.46 -15.18 -16.93
C GLU A 295 -6.87 -15.26 -15.52
N ALA A 296 -7.66 -14.96 -14.51
CA ALA A 296 -7.26 -15.13 -13.11
C ALA A 296 -6.90 -16.59 -12.82
N THR A 297 -7.70 -17.54 -13.31
CA THR A 297 -7.41 -18.99 -13.18
C THR A 297 -6.09 -19.37 -13.86
N ARG A 298 -5.85 -18.91 -15.09
CA ARG A 298 -4.56 -19.17 -15.79
C ARG A 298 -3.36 -18.61 -15.02
N VAL A 299 -3.48 -17.43 -14.44
CA VAL A 299 -2.41 -16.83 -13.60
C VAL A 299 -2.14 -17.68 -12.37
N ILE A 300 -3.19 -18.12 -11.68
CA ILE A 300 -3.07 -18.98 -10.49
C ILE A 300 -2.42 -20.30 -10.82
N GLU A 301 -2.85 -20.97 -11.90
CA GLU A 301 -2.24 -22.23 -12.36
C GLU A 301 -0.76 -22.03 -12.74
N ARG A 302 -0.43 -20.92 -13.40
CA ARG A 302 0.98 -20.57 -13.70
C ARG A 302 1.80 -20.41 -12.41
N LEU A 303 1.26 -19.74 -11.38
CA LEU A 303 1.94 -19.54 -10.10
C LEU A 303 2.10 -20.84 -9.32
N LEU A 304 1.12 -21.73 -9.35
CA LEU A 304 1.17 -23.07 -8.74
C LEU A 304 2.20 -23.99 -9.41
N ALA A 305 2.43 -23.82 -10.72
CA ALA A 305 3.42 -24.57 -11.48
C ALA A 305 4.86 -24.06 -11.25
N MET A 306 5.05 -22.83 -10.72
CA MET A 306 6.37 -22.27 -10.45
C MET A 306 7.00 -22.87 -9.20
N THR A 307 8.31 -23.16 -9.26
CA THR A 307 9.12 -23.41 -8.07
C THR A 307 9.18 -22.16 -7.17
N TYR A 308 9.67 -22.30 -5.95
CA TYR A 308 9.91 -21.12 -5.10
C TYR A 308 10.91 -20.17 -5.74
N GLU A 309 11.97 -20.71 -6.35
CA GLU A 309 13.02 -19.97 -7.03
C GLU A 309 12.48 -19.21 -8.24
N ASP A 310 11.57 -19.80 -9.03
CA ASP A 310 10.90 -19.13 -10.15
C ASP A 310 10.06 -17.95 -9.68
N ARG A 311 9.35 -18.12 -8.55
CA ARG A 311 8.58 -17.05 -7.93
C ARG A 311 9.48 -15.92 -7.42
N VAL A 312 10.63 -16.24 -6.82
CA VAL A 312 11.64 -15.27 -6.39
C VAL A 312 12.19 -14.50 -7.59
N ALA A 313 12.48 -15.18 -8.70
CA ALA A 313 13.01 -14.57 -9.91
C ALA A 313 12.00 -13.73 -10.70
N ASN A 314 10.70 -13.92 -10.44
CA ASN A 314 9.66 -13.17 -11.15
C ASN A 314 9.66 -11.69 -10.72
N PRO A 315 9.76 -10.73 -11.68
CA PRO A 315 9.92 -9.31 -11.38
C PRO A 315 8.72 -8.64 -10.70
N CYS A 316 7.54 -9.27 -10.74
CA CYS A 316 6.33 -8.79 -10.07
C CYS A 316 6.10 -9.42 -8.69
N ILE A 317 6.83 -10.49 -8.34
CA ILE A 317 6.72 -11.21 -7.06
C ILE A 317 7.88 -10.84 -6.16
N GLY A 318 9.10 -11.29 -6.52
CA GLY A 318 10.32 -11.08 -5.76
C GLY A 318 10.42 -11.94 -4.50
N VAL A 319 11.62 -11.97 -3.89
CA VAL A 319 11.92 -12.78 -2.71
C VAL A 319 10.99 -12.49 -1.52
N GLU A 320 10.53 -11.27 -1.38
CA GLU A 320 9.73 -10.82 -0.23
C GLU A 320 8.26 -11.27 -0.26
N ARG A 321 7.79 -11.79 -1.41
CA ARG A 321 6.40 -12.25 -1.61
C ARG A 321 6.30 -13.68 -2.12
N ALA A 322 7.40 -14.28 -2.51
CA ALA A 322 7.42 -15.61 -3.12
C ALA A 322 6.83 -16.71 -2.21
N ASP A 323 6.93 -16.53 -0.90
CA ASP A 323 6.36 -17.39 0.14
C ASP A 323 4.90 -17.06 0.50
N LEU A 324 4.36 -15.94 0.03
CA LEU A 324 3.03 -15.45 0.40
C LEU A 324 2.02 -15.49 -0.77
N VAL A 325 2.51 -15.48 -2.00
CA VAL A 325 1.65 -15.27 -3.18
C VAL A 325 0.62 -16.38 -3.35
N LEU A 326 0.96 -17.65 -3.07
CA LEU A 326 0.03 -18.76 -3.22
C LEU A 326 -1.06 -18.76 -2.13
N ALA A 327 -0.73 -18.35 -0.91
CA ALA A 327 -1.73 -18.12 0.13
C ALA A 327 -2.73 -17.02 -0.30
N GLY A 328 -2.23 -15.95 -0.91
CA GLY A 328 -3.09 -14.90 -1.48
C GLY A 328 -3.99 -15.41 -2.61
N CYS A 329 -3.46 -16.27 -3.49
CA CYS A 329 -4.24 -16.92 -4.54
C CYS A 329 -5.34 -17.82 -3.96
N ALA A 330 -5.06 -18.58 -2.91
CA ALA A 330 -6.05 -19.43 -2.25
C ALA A 330 -7.19 -18.62 -1.61
N ILE A 331 -6.87 -17.48 -0.99
CA ILE A 331 -7.88 -16.54 -0.47
C ILE A 331 -8.75 -16.02 -1.62
N LEU A 332 -8.14 -15.60 -2.72
CA LEU A 332 -8.87 -15.12 -3.90
C LEU A 332 -9.77 -16.21 -4.50
N ASP A 333 -9.29 -17.45 -4.61
CA ASP A 333 -10.08 -18.55 -5.17
C ASP A 333 -11.29 -18.88 -4.29
N ALA A 334 -11.16 -18.85 -2.96
CA ALA A 334 -12.29 -18.99 -2.06
C ALA A 334 -13.34 -17.86 -2.24
N ILE A 335 -12.88 -16.62 -2.43
CA ILE A 335 -13.76 -15.47 -2.70
C ILE A 335 -14.46 -15.65 -4.05
N ARG A 336 -13.71 -16.01 -5.12
CA ARG A 336 -14.27 -16.23 -6.46
C ARG A 336 -15.28 -17.35 -6.52
N ALA A 337 -15.07 -18.42 -5.74
CA ALA A 337 -16.01 -19.53 -5.63
C ALA A 337 -17.33 -19.11 -4.94
N ALA A 338 -17.25 -18.27 -3.92
CA ALA A 338 -18.42 -17.76 -3.19
C ALA A 338 -19.18 -16.66 -3.96
N PHE A 339 -18.46 -15.89 -4.78
CA PHE A 339 -18.99 -14.78 -5.58
C PHE A 339 -18.61 -14.96 -7.06
N PRO A 340 -19.30 -15.83 -7.81
CA PRO A 340 -18.97 -16.16 -9.20
C PRO A 340 -19.26 -14.96 -10.13
N CYS A 341 -18.26 -14.14 -10.34
CA CYS A 341 -18.30 -12.99 -11.26
C CYS A 341 -17.51 -13.31 -12.53
N GLN A 342 -17.93 -12.74 -13.66
CA GLN A 342 -17.24 -12.93 -14.93
C GLN A 342 -15.86 -12.28 -14.97
N ARG A 343 -15.68 -11.19 -14.19
CA ARG A 343 -14.46 -10.40 -14.21
C ARG A 343 -14.12 -9.78 -12.86
N LEU A 344 -12.84 -9.58 -12.67
CA LEU A 344 -12.21 -8.93 -11.53
C LEU A 344 -11.58 -7.62 -11.99
N ARG A 345 -11.80 -6.53 -11.30
CA ARG A 345 -11.03 -5.31 -11.44
C ARG A 345 -9.95 -5.22 -10.37
N VAL A 346 -8.75 -4.82 -10.77
CA VAL A 346 -7.60 -4.72 -9.86
C VAL A 346 -7.42 -3.28 -9.41
N ALA A 347 -7.29 -3.06 -8.12
CA ALA A 347 -7.00 -1.76 -7.52
C ALA A 347 -5.58 -1.75 -6.92
N ASP A 348 -4.71 -0.84 -7.39
CA ASP A 348 -3.47 -0.48 -6.68
C ASP A 348 -3.68 0.81 -5.87
N ARG A 349 -4.83 0.84 -5.22
CA ARG A 349 -5.28 1.87 -4.28
C ARG A 349 -6.14 1.22 -3.22
N GLY A 350 -6.38 1.89 -2.10
CA GLY A 350 -7.18 1.36 -0.99
C GLY A 350 -7.11 2.27 0.22
N LEU A 351 -6.69 1.74 1.35
CA LEU A 351 -6.68 2.38 2.65
C LEU A 351 -6.04 3.77 2.66
N ARG A 352 -4.85 3.94 2.06
CA ARG A 352 -4.13 5.23 2.03
C ARG A 352 -4.85 6.27 1.19
N GLU A 353 -5.36 5.89 0.04
CA GLU A 353 -6.15 6.76 -0.82
C GLU A 353 -7.47 7.15 -0.12
N GLY A 354 -8.09 6.21 0.61
CA GLY A 354 -9.27 6.48 1.44
C GLY A 354 -9.00 7.50 2.54
N MET A 355 -7.88 7.39 3.25
CA MET A 355 -7.46 8.37 4.26
C MET A 355 -7.24 9.76 3.66
N LEU A 356 -6.57 9.84 2.49
CA LEU A 356 -6.36 11.11 1.80
C LEU A 356 -7.70 11.76 1.42
N VAL A 357 -8.61 11.00 0.82
CA VAL A 357 -9.95 11.48 0.45
C VAL A 357 -10.73 11.95 1.67
N GLN A 358 -10.67 11.20 2.77
CA GLN A 358 -11.37 11.56 4.00
C GLN A 358 -10.84 12.87 4.58
N MET A 359 -9.52 13.02 4.75
CA MET A 359 -8.91 14.24 5.27
C MET A 359 -9.22 15.46 4.38
N MET A 360 -9.11 15.31 3.05
CA MET A 360 -9.39 16.40 2.11
C MET A 360 -10.87 16.80 2.13
N ARG A 361 -11.78 15.83 2.34
CA ARG A 361 -13.23 16.10 2.48
C ARG A 361 -13.53 16.83 3.78
N GLU A 362 -12.96 16.40 4.89
CA GLU A 362 -13.10 17.06 6.20
C GLU A 362 -12.58 18.50 6.18
N ASP A 363 -11.54 18.79 5.40
CA ASP A 363 -11.00 20.15 5.21
C ASP A 363 -11.77 20.96 4.16
N GLY A 364 -12.87 20.45 3.61
CA GLY A 364 -13.71 21.17 2.64
C GLY A 364 -13.00 21.45 1.30
N VAL A 365 -12.00 20.64 0.93
CA VAL A 365 -11.20 20.87 -0.28
C VAL A 365 -12.04 20.99 -1.54
N TRP A 366 -13.17 20.28 -1.59
CA TRP A 366 -14.09 20.25 -2.73
C TRP A 366 -15.36 21.08 -2.51
N ASP A 367 -15.56 21.70 -1.34
CA ASP A 367 -16.82 22.39 -0.99
C ASP A 367 -16.83 23.86 -1.41
N SER A 368 -15.66 24.46 -1.67
CA SER A 368 -15.58 25.89 -1.91
C SER A 368 -15.75 26.28 -3.39
N GLU A 369 -16.78 27.08 -3.68
CA GLU A 369 -16.83 27.96 -4.86
C GLU A 369 -15.77 29.08 -4.84
N ALA A 370 -15.02 29.19 -3.76
CA ALA A 370 -14.19 30.36 -3.41
C ALA A 370 -12.73 30.27 -3.87
N ARG A 371 -12.40 29.50 -4.90
CA ARG A 371 -11.05 29.50 -5.51
C ARG A 371 -11.10 29.59 -7.04
N ALA A 372 -11.91 30.48 -7.56
CA ALA A 372 -11.65 31.08 -8.86
C ALA A 372 -10.80 32.33 -8.64
N PRO A 373 -9.69 32.53 -9.39
CA PRO A 373 -8.83 33.71 -9.29
C PRO A 373 -9.53 34.98 -9.73
#